data_a05c7816f85689d46e786b61398da545
#
_entry.id   a05c7816f85689d46e786b61398da545
#
_cell.length_a   1.000
_cell.length_b   1.000
_cell.length_c   1.000
_cell.angle_alpha   90.00
_cell.angle_beta   90.00
_cell.angle_gamma   90.00
#
_symmetry.space_group_name_H-M   'P 1'
#
loop_
_entity.id
_entity.type
_entity.pdbx_description
1 polymer ?
#
loop_
_entity_poly.entity_id
_entity_poly.type
_entity_poly.pdbx_seq_one_letter_code
_entity_poly.pdbx_strand_id
1 'polypeptide(L)'
;MTLFKVAVFGICAALLALGFKSVKGEYSSLISLAAGGIIFTFILVRLESVIELIRQISGYISVNDQYIGILIKVIGVSYICEFSSSLCRDAGYSAIASQIETAGKLTILVMSMPILLSLLDTVESFL
;
A
#
# COMPACT_ATOMS: atom_id res chain seq x y z
N MET A 1 -0.66 20.37 -0.16
CA MET A 1 -0.12 20.88 1.11
C MET A 1 -0.03 19.81 2.19
N THR A 2 -0.98 18.90 2.25
CA THR A 2 -0.93 17.78 3.20
C THR A 2 0.28 16.88 2.96
N LEU A 3 0.63 16.64 1.70
CA LEU A 3 1.81 15.85 1.34
C LEU A 3 3.10 16.49 1.87
N PHE A 4 3.21 17.80 1.78
CA PHE A 4 4.36 18.54 2.29
C PHE A 4 4.49 18.37 3.81
N LYS A 5 3.38 18.46 4.54
CA LYS A 5 3.35 18.26 5.98
C LYS A 5 3.79 16.85 6.36
N VAL A 6 3.32 15.83 5.64
CA VAL A 6 3.69 14.44 5.87
C VAL A 6 5.18 14.24 5.59
N ALA A 7 5.70 14.83 4.51
CA ALA A 7 7.12 14.73 4.18
C ALA A 7 8.00 15.36 5.26
N VAL A 8 7.65 16.55 5.74
CA VAL A 8 8.38 17.24 6.82
C VAL A 8 8.34 16.40 8.10
N PHE A 9 7.18 15.87 8.44
CA PHE A 9 7.01 15.00 9.61
C PHE A 9 7.91 13.76 9.49
N GLY A 10 7.92 13.13 8.33
CA GLY A 10 8.75 11.94 8.07
C GLY A 10 10.24 12.24 8.20
N ILE A 11 10.69 13.37 7.65
CA ILE A 11 12.10 13.78 7.75
C ILE A 11 12.48 14.05 9.19
N CYS A 12 11.64 14.77 9.95
CA CYS A 12 11.89 15.06 11.35
C CYS A 12 11.94 13.79 12.19
N ALA A 13 11.04 12.84 11.94
CA ALA A 13 11.02 11.55 12.63
C ALA A 13 12.27 10.74 12.33
N ALA A 14 12.72 10.74 11.07
CA ALA A 14 13.94 10.05 10.66
C ALA A 14 15.17 10.63 11.34
N LEU A 15 15.26 11.96 11.44
CA LEU A 15 16.37 12.63 12.11
C LEU A 15 16.38 12.31 13.61
N LEU A 16 15.20 12.28 14.25
CA LEU A 16 15.09 11.89 15.66
C LEU A 16 15.53 10.45 15.86
N ALA A 17 15.09 9.54 14.97
CA ALA A 17 15.48 8.13 15.05
C ALA A 17 16.98 7.96 14.92
N LEU A 18 17.63 8.71 14.01
CA LEU A 18 19.09 8.69 13.86
C LEU A 18 19.81 9.17 15.11
N GLY A 19 19.26 10.22 15.73
CA GLY A 19 19.82 10.76 16.98
C GLY A 19 19.79 9.75 18.12
N PHE A 20 18.72 8.96 18.23
CA PHE A 20 18.59 7.95 19.28
C PHE A 20 19.33 6.65 18.96
N LYS A 21 19.65 6.40 17.69
CA LYS A 21 20.34 5.18 17.28
C LYS A 21 21.72 5.03 17.92
N SER A 22 22.42 6.15 18.16
CA SER A 22 23.74 6.16 18.79
C SER A 22 23.67 6.00 20.31
N VAL A 23 22.52 6.29 20.94
CA VAL A 23 22.36 6.23 22.40
C VAL A 23 21.69 4.94 22.82
N LYS A 24 20.53 4.61 22.24
CA LYS A 24 19.80 3.35 22.49
C LYS A 24 19.10 2.92 21.22
N GLY A 25 19.56 1.82 20.61
CA GLY A 25 19.01 1.31 19.36
C GLY A 25 17.53 0.92 19.44
N GLU A 26 17.07 0.53 20.62
CA GLU A 26 15.66 0.17 20.84
C GLU A 26 14.72 1.35 20.62
N TYR A 27 15.12 2.55 21.07
CA TYR A 27 14.31 3.75 20.88
C TYR A 27 14.23 4.19 19.43
N SER A 28 15.31 3.97 18.68
CA SER A 28 15.32 4.28 17.24
C SER A 28 14.27 3.48 16.50
N SER A 29 14.17 2.18 16.77
CA SER A 29 13.18 1.31 16.15
C SER A 29 11.76 1.71 16.54
N LEU A 30 11.54 2.06 17.80
CA LEU A 30 10.23 2.49 18.31
C LEU A 30 9.78 3.80 17.67
N ILE A 31 10.68 4.76 17.52
CA ILE A 31 10.38 6.05 16.87
C ILE A 31 10.02 5.83 15.41
N SER A 32 10.79 5.01 14.71
CA SER A 32 10.54 4.70 13.32
C SER A 32 9.17 4.03 13.14
N LEU A 33 8.86 3.07 14.00
CA LEU A 33 7.59 2.35 13.96
C LEU A 33 6.41 3.28 14.22
N ALA A 34 6.52 4.13 15.25
CA ALA A 34 5.46 5.07 15.60
C ALA A 34 5.23 6.09 14.48
N ALA A 35 6.29 6.65 13.92
CA ALA A 35 6.20 7.61 12.83
C ALA A 35 5.60 6.96 11.58
N GLY A 36 6.04 5.74 11.26
CA GLY A 36 5.50 4.99 10.15
C GLY A 36 4.02 4.71 10.30
N GLY A 37 3.59 4.37 11.52
CA GLY A 37 2.18 4.13 11.82
C GLY A 37 1.32 5.37 11.65
N ILE A 38 1.81 6.52 12.08
CA ILE A 38 1.10 7.80 11.92
C ILE A 38 0.98 8.16 10.44
N ILE A 39 2.06 8.03 9.68
CA ILE A 39 2.06 8.30 8.24
C ILE A 39 1.12 7.32 7.52
N PHE A 40 1.14 6.05 7.93
CA PHE A 40 0.26 5.03 7.38
C PHE A 40 -1.21 5.40 7.57
N THR A 41 -1.57 5.90 8.75
CA THR A 41 -2.92 6.36 9.04
C THR A 41 -3.32 7.52 8.11
N PHE A 42 -2.43 8.46 7.87
CA PHE A 42 -2.66 9.55 6.92
C PHE A 42 -2.91 9.03 5.50
N ILE A 43 -2.15 8.03 5.10
CA ILE A 43 -2.29 7.44 3.76
C ILE A 43 -3.62 6.71 3.63
N LEU A 44 -4.07 6.01 4.68
CA LEU A 44 -5.37 5.34 4.67
C LEU A 44 -6.52 6.35 4.45
N VAL A 45 -6.44 7.51 5.09
CA VAL A 45 -7.43 8.57 4.90
C VAL A 45 -7.42 9.06 3.44
N ARG A 46 -6.24 9.23 2.85
CA ARG A 46 -6.10 9.63 1.45
C ARG A 46 -6.58 8.55 0.48
N LEU A 47 -6.37 7.29 0.85
CA LEU A 47 -6.85 6.16 0.06
C LEU A 47 -8.37 6.20 -0.08
N GLU A 48 -9.07 6.59 0.97
CA GLU A 48 -10.53 6.75 0.93
C GLU A 48 -10.93 7.76 -0.15
N SER A 49 -10.20 8.86 -0.28
CA SER A 49 -10.43 9.86 -1.32
C SER A 49 -10.22 9.29 -2.72
N VAL A 50 -9.20 8.45 -2.90
CA VAL A 50 -8.92 7.78 -4.18
C VAL A 50 -10.06 6.82 -4.54
N ILE A 51 -10.55 6.06 -3.56
CA ILE A 51 -11.67 5.12 -3.76
C ILE A 51 -12.92 5.88 -4.20
N GLU A 52 -13.21 7.01 -3.57
CA GLU A 52 -14.35 7.84 -3.91
C GLU A 52 -14.24 8.39 -5.34
N LEU A 53 -13.03 8.81 -5.73
CA LEU A 53 -12.76 9.28 -7.08
C LEU A 53 -13.00 8.17 -8.12
N ILE A 54 -12.54 6.96 -7.82
CA ILE A 54 -12.75 5.78 -8.68
C ILE A 54 -14.25 5.52 -8.85
N ARG A 55 -15.03 5.62 -7.78
CA ARG A 55 -16.47 5.43 -7.84
C ARG A 55 -17.16 6.49 -8.70
N GLN A 56 -16.70 7.74 -8.62
CA GLN A 56 -17.22 8.82 -9.48
C GLN A 56 -16.93 8.53 -10.95
N ILE A 57 -15.72 8.10 -11.26
CA ILE A 57 -15.33 7.74 -12.63
C ILE A 57 -16.19 6.59 -13.14
N SER A 58 -16.48 5.60 -12.29
CA SER A 58 -17.31 4.45 -12.68
C SER A 58 -18.74 4.86 -13.00
N GLY A 59 -19.23 5.95 -12.41
CA GLY A 59 -20.55 6.49 -12.72
C GLY A 59 -20.63 7.07 -14.13
N TYR A 60 -19.52 7.55 -14.67
CA TYR A 60 -19.46 8.10 -16.03
C TYR A 60 -19.17 7.05 -17.09
N ILE A 61 -18.54 5.95 -16.71
CA ILE A 61 -18.17 4.87 -17.62
C ILE A 61 -18.96 3.63 -17.20
N SER A 62 -19.50 2.91 -18.17
CA SER A 62 -20.24 1.66 -17.92
C SER A 62 -19.28 0.54 -17.53
N VAL A 63 -18.67 0.66 -16.35
CA VAL A 63 -17.80 -0.37 -15.80
C VAL A 63 -18.57 -1.16 -14.75
N ASN A 64 -18.41 -2.46 -14.76
CA ASN A 64 -19.03 -3.35 -13.79
C ASN A 64 -18.48 -3.05 -12.39
N ASP A 65 -19.38 -2.88 -11.42
CA ASP A 65 -19.01 -2.62 -10.03
C ASP A 65 -18.10 -3.70 -9.46
N GLN A 66 -18.19 -4.91 -9.97
CA GLN A 66 -17.34 -6.03 -9.56
C GLN A 66 -15.85 -5.73 -9.82
N TYR A 67 -15.52 -5.14 -10.96
CA TYR A 67 -14.14 -4.82 -11.32
C TYR A 67 -13.58 -3.71 -10.45
N ILE A 68 -14.42 -2.75 -10.09
CA ILE A 68 -14.02 -1.67 -9.20
C ILE A 68 -13.74 -2.21 -7.80
N GLY A 69 -14.56 -3.14 -7.31
CA GLY A 69 -14.34 -3.81 -6.04
C GLY A 69 -12.99 -4.55 -6.02
N ILE A 70 -12.66 -5.24 -7.12
CA ILE A 70 -11.39 -5.94 -7.26
C ILE A 70 -10.22 -4.95 -7.25
N LEU A 71 -10.35 -3.84 -7.97
CA LEU A 71 -9.31 -2.81 -8.03
C LEU A 71 -9.02 -2.24 -6.65
N ILE A 72 -10.05 -1.94 -5.87
CA ILE A 72 -9.93 -1.43 -4.51
C ILE A 72 -9.21 -2.45 -3.62
N LYS A 73 -9.58 -3.73 -3.72
CA LYS A 73 -8.94 -4.81 -2.96
C LYS A 73 -7.47 -4.96 -3.33
N VAL A 74 -7.13 -4.86 -4.61
CA VAL A 74 -5.75 -4.94 -5.09
C VAL A 74 -4.92 -3.81 -4.51
N ILE A 75 -5.44 -2.60 -4.53
CA ILE A 75 -4.76 -1.43 -3.97
C ILE A 75 -4.53 -1.63 -2.47
N GLY A 76 -5.55 -2.07 -1.74
CA GLY A 76 -5.46 -2.31 -0.31
C GLY A 76 -4.44 -3.38 0.04
N VAL A 77 -4.47 -4.51 -0.65
CA VAL A 77 -3.53 -5.62 -0.43
C VAL A 77 -2.10 -5.18 -0.75
N SER A 78 -1.89 -4.50 -1.88
CA SER A 78 -0.58 -3.98 -2.26
C SER A 78 -0.01 -3.09 -1.17
N TYR A 79 -0.82 -2.20 -0.64
CA TYR A 79 -0.40 -1.24 0.35
C TYR A 79 -0.05 -1.90 1.68
N ILE A 80 -0.90 -2.83 2.14
CA ILE A 80 -0.66 -3.58 3.38
C ILE A 80 0.61 -4.41 3.26
N CYS A 81 0.82 -5.09 2.13
CA CYS A 81 2.01 -5.90 1.91
C CYS A 81 3.27 -5.05 1.88
N GLU A 82 3.23 -3.91 1.22
CA GLU A 82 4.37 -3.00 1.14
C GLU A 82 4.74 -2.46 2.52
N PHE A 83 3.76 -2.05 3.31
CA PHE A 83 3.99 -1.55 4.66
C PHE A 83 4.55 -2.65 5.56
N SER A 84 3.94 -3.85 5.52
CA SER A 84 4.38 -4.99 6.34
C SER A 84 5.78 -5.43 5.98
N SER A 85 6.11 -5.52 4.69
CA SER A 85 7.45 -5.92 4.26
C SER A 85 8.49 -4.88 4.65
N SER A 86 8.15 -3.60 4.56
CA SER A 86 9.05 -2.52 4.98
C SER A 86 9.33 -2.56 6.48
N LEU A 87 8.31 -2.82 7.29
CA LEU A 87 8.48 -2.98 8.74
C LEU A 87 9.41 -4.16 9.07
N CYS A 88 9.21 -5.30 8.41
CA CYS A 88 10.04 -6.48 8.63
C CYS A 88 11.48 -6.23 8.21
N ARG A 89 11.67 -5.53 7.09
CA ARG A 89 13.01 -5.20 6.59
C ARG A 89 13.74 -4.27 7.54
N ASP A 90 13.04 -3.25 8.06
CA ASP A 90 13.62 -2.31 9.02
C ASP A 90 13.97 -2.99 10.34
N ALA A 91 13.22 -4.02 10.72
CA ALA A 91 13.49 -4.81 11.92
C ALA A 91 14.65 -5.80 11.72
N GLY A 92 15.18 -5.93 10.51
CA GLY A 92 16.28 -6.83 10.20
C GLY A 92 15.85 -8.19 9.66
N TYR A 93 14.57 -8.40 9.41
CA TYR A 93 14.03 -9.67 8.93
C TYR A 93 13.72 -9.61 7.44
N SER A 94 14.76 -9.48 6.61
CA SER A 94 14.58 -9.35 5.16
C SER A 94 14.00 -10.59 4.50
N ALA A 95 14.26 -11.79 5.05
CA ALA A 95 13.68 -13.03 4.52
C ALA A 95 12.15 -13.02 4.66
N ILE A 96 11.67 -12.61 5.82
CA ILE A 96 10.22 -12.50 6.07
C ILE A 96 9.62 -11.43 5.17
N ALA A 97 10.30 -10.29 5.02
CA ALA A 97 9.85 -9.21 4.14
C ALA A 97 9.67 -9.69 2.70
N SER A 98 10.66 -10.44 2.18
CA SER A 98 10.60 -11.00 0.82
C SER A 98 9.44 -11.97 0.66
N GLN A 99 9.15 -12.77 1.68
CA GLN A 99 8.03 -13.71 1.63
C GLN A 99 6.68 -13.00 1.66
N ILE A 100 6.57 -11.91 2.42
CA ILE A 100 5.36 -11.08 2.43
C ILE A 100 5.13 -10.48 1.04
N GLU A 101 6.17 -9.96 0.41
CA GLU A 101 6.09 -9.42 -0.95
C GLU A 101 5.63 -10.48 -1.95
N THR A 102 6.18 -11.68 -1.88
CA THR A 102 5.82 -12.78 -2.76
C THR A 102 4.37 -13.20 -2.54
N ALA A 103 3.96 -13.35 -1.29
CA ALA A 103 2.58 -13.70 -0.95
C ALA A 103 1.60 -12.63 -1.45
N GLY A 104 1.97 -11.36 -1.34
CA GLY A 104 1.16 -10.25 -1.83
C GLY A 104 1.00 -10.30 -3.34
N LYS A 105 2.10 -10.52 -4.06
CA LYS A 105 2.07 -10.63 -5.53
C LYS A 105 1.18 -11.78 -5.99
N LEU A 106 1.28 -12.93 -5.34
CA LEU A 106 0.44 -14.09 -5.66
C LEU A 106 -1.03 -13.81 -5.36
N THR A 107 -1.32 -13.16 -4.24
CA THR A 107 -2.69 -12.78 -3.89
C THR A 107 -3.28 -11.82 -4.92
N ILE A 108 -2.51 -10.82 -5.34
CA ILE A 108 -2.92 -9.86 -6.35
C ILE A 108 -3.19 -10.57 -7.68
N LEU A 109 -2.33 -11.51 -8.06
CA LEU A 109 -2.51 -12.29 -9.28
C LEU A 109 -3.82 -13.06 -9.26
N VAL A 110 -4.11 -13.75 -8.15
CA VAL A 110 -5.36 -14.50 -8.01
C VAL A 110 -6.57 -13.56 -8.03
N MET A 111 -6.50 -12.43 -7.36
CA MET A 111 -7.58 -11.44 -7.33
C MET A 111 -7.82 -10.81 -8.70
N SER A 112 -6.78 -10.71 -9.53
CA SER A 112 -6.86 -10.13 -10.88
C SER A 112 -7.37 -11.12 -11.93
N MET A 113 -7.50 -12.40 -11.60
CA MET A 113 -7.95 -13.43 -12.55
C MET A 113 -9.29 -13.12 -13.23
N PRO A 114 -10.34 -12.68 -12.49
CA PRO A 114 -11.59 -12.32 -13.16
C PRO A 114 -11.43 -11.23 -14.22
N ILE A 115 -10.56 -10.25 -13.99
CA ILE A 115 -10.28 -9.18 -14.95
C ILE A 115 -9.56 -9.75 -16.18
N LEU A 116 -8.57 -10.61 -15.96
CA LEU A 116 -7.83 -11.26 -17.06
C LEU A 116 -8.73 -12.14 -17.91
N LEU A 117 -9.61 -12.91 -17.28
CA LEU A 117 -10.57 -13.76 -17.99
C LEU A 117 -11.55 -12.91 -18.82
N SER A 118 -12.02 -11.81 -18.25
CA SER A 118 -12.89 -10.88 -18.96
C SER A 118 -12.20 -10.26 -20.17
N LEU A 119 -10.91 -9.92 -20.02
CA LEU A 119 -10.10 -9.38 -21.11
C LEU A 119 -9.92 -10.40 -22.23
N LEU A 120 -9.65 -11.66 -21.87
CA LEU A 120 -9.53 -12.75 -22.84
C LEU A 120 -10.83 -12.97 -23.61
N ASP A 121 -11.98 -12.95 -22.92
CA ASP A 121 -13.28 -13.07 -23.56
C ASP A 121 -13.52 -11.93 -24.56
N THR A 122 -13.12 -10.73 -24.20
CA THR A 122 -13.25 -9.55 -25.07
C THR A 122 -12.38 -9.71 -26.32
N VAL A 123 -11.12 -10.15 -26.16
CA VAL A 123 -10.21 -10.38 -27.27
C VAL A 123 -10.76 -11.48 -28.18
N GLU A 124 -11.27 -12.55 -27.59
CA GLU A 124 -11.82 -13.69 -28.34
C GLU A 124 -13.03 -13.26 -29.17
N SER A 125 -13.87 -12.35 -28.64
CA SER A 125 -15.03 -11.85 -29.36
C SER A 125 -14.65 -10.97 -30.56
N PHE A 126 -13.45 -10.41 -30.58
CA PHE A 126 -12.94 -9.61 -31.70
C PHE A 126 -12.24 -10.46 -32.77
N LEU A 127 -11.92 -11.69 -32.44
CA LEU A 127 -11.33 -12.62 -33.40
C LEU A 127 -12.44 -13.41 -34.11
#